data_9d7ee637ead5f87a861344ad5e69d414
#
_entry.id   9d7ee637ead5f87a861344ad5e69d414
#
_cell.length_a   1.000
_cell.length_b   1.000
_cell.length_c   1.000
_cell.angle_alpha   90.00
_cell.angle_beta   90.00
_cell.angle_gamma   90.00
#
_symmetry.space_group_name_H-M   'P 1'
#
loop_
_entity.id
_entity.type
_entity.pdbx_description
1 polymer ?
#
loop_
_entity_poly.entity_id
_entity_poly.type
_entity_poly.pdbx_seq_one_letter_code
_entity_poly.pdbx_strand_id
1 'polypeptide(L)'
;MSAQIIDGKAIAAAITDKVTESVNLRKEKGLRAPGLAVVLVGADPASQIYVQSKRRTCEKVGFISKAYDLPATTSQEELFKLIDELNEDQTIDGILVQFPLPEGLDQTLVIERIKPSKDVDGFHPYNVGRLAQRIPLLRSCTPRGMITMIESIGVDLKGKHAVVVGASNIVGRPMTLELLLAGCTTTTCHRFTKDLEHHVRQAEVLVVARGKANFIPGEWIKEGAIVLDVGINRMEDGKITGDVDFETAKEKAAWISPVPGGVGPMTVATLIQNTLIACNEYHS
;
A
#
# COMPACT_ATOMS: atom_id res chain seq x y z
N MET A 1 -27.82 6.47 -10.15
CA MET A 1 -26.73 6.63 -11.17
C MET A 1 -25.63 5.65 -10.78
N SER A 2 -25.04 4.93 -11.73
CA SER A 2 -23.93 4.02 -11.40
C SER A 2 -22.69 4.82 -10.98
N ALA A 3 -21.92 4.29 -10.03
CA ALA A 3 -20.69 4.90 -9.53
C ALA A 3 -19.68 5.19 -10.66
N GLN A 4 -18.94 6.27 -10.53
CA GLN A 4 -17.74 6.51 -11.32
C GLN A 4 -16.60 5.60 -10.82
N ILE A 5 -15.80 5.11 -11.77
CA ILE A 5 -14.71 4.20 -11.46
C ILE A 5 -13.45 4.99 -11.14
N ILE A 6 -12.80 4.68 -10.01
CA ILE A 6 -11.47 5.21 -9.69
C ILE A 6 -10.43 4.26 -10.32
N ASP A 7 -9.92 4.62 -11.50
CA ASP A 7 -8.96 3.79 -12.25
C ASP A 7 -7.55 3.87 -11.65
N GLY A 8 -7.26 2.96 -10.72
CA GLY A 8 -5.94 2.87 -10.10
C GLY A 8 -4.81 2.53 -11.07
N LYS A 9 -5.10 1.82 -12.18
CA LYS A 9 -4.09 1.54 -13.20
C LYS A 9 -3.65 2.81 -13.92
N ALA A 10 -4.60 3.64 -14.34
CA ALA A 10 -4.29 4.90 -15.03
C ALA A 10 -3.52 5.84 -14.12
N ILE A 11 -3.93 5.97 -12.84
CA ILE A 11 -3.25 6.81 -11.85
C ILE A 11 -1.83 6.30 -11.59
N ALA A 12 -1.66 4.98 -11.38
CA ALA A 12 -0.36 4.36 -11.16
C ALA A 12 0.58 4.52 -12.36
N ALA A 13 0.06 4.45 -13.60
CA ALA A 13 0.83 4.69 -14.81
C ALA A 13 1.38 6.14 -14.83
N ALA A 14 0.53 7.13 -14.58
CA ALA A 14 0.95 8.54 -14.54
C ALA A 14 2.02 8.81 -13.45
N ILE A 15 1.93 8.15 -12.30
CA ILE A 15 2.96 8.21 -11.26
C ILE A 15 4.26 7.58 -11.75
N THR A 16 4.17 6.40 -12.36
CA THR A 16 5.34 5.68 -12.89
C THR A 16 6.09 6.53 -13.91
N ASP A 17 5.37 7.22 -14.80
CA ASP A 17 5.95 8.09 -15.81
C ASP A 17 6.69 9.28 -15.16
N LYS A 18 6.09 9.95 -14.16
CA LYS A 18 6.74 11.03 -13.39
C LYS A 18 8.00 10.57 -12.66
N VAL A 19 7.98 9.36 -12.06
CA VAL A 19 9.17 8.78 -11.42
C VAL A 19 10.25 8.52 -12.47
N THR A 20 9.89 7.99 -13.65
CA THR A 20 10.82 7.76 -14.75
C THR A 20 11.51 9.06 -15.20
N GLU A 21 10.74 10.13 -15.39
CA GLU A 21 11.27 11.46 -15.71
C GLU A 21 12.27 11.94 -14.64
N SER A 22 11.90 11.81 -13.37
CA SER A 22 12.77 12.21 -12.25
C SER A 22 14.08 11.40 -12.22
N VAL A 23 14.04 10.10 -12.53
CA VAL A 23 15.23 9.25 -12.62
C VAL A 23 16.13 9.67 -13.78
N ASN A 24 15.54 9.99 -14.93
CA ASN A 24 16.29 10.46 -16.09
C ASN A 24 16.99 11.79 -15.80
N LEU A 25 16.29 12.74 -15.19
CA LEU A 25 16.87 14.02 -14.76
C LEU A 25 18.03 13.84 -13.75
N ARG A 26 17.96 12.85 -12.87
CA ARG A 26 19.07 12.51 -11.97
C ARG A 26 20.29 12.01 -12.75
N LYS A 27 20.06 11.12 -13.71
CA LYS A 27 21.16 10.59 -14.57
C LYS A 27 21.83 11.68 -15.40
N GLU A 28 21.05 12.61 -15.96
CA GLU A 28 21.57 13.77 -16.70
C GLU A 28 22.46 14.67 -15.83
N LYS A 29 22.18 14.75 -14.54
CA LYS A 29 22.99 15.47 -13.54
C LYS A 29 24.19 14.66 -13.04
N GLY A 30 24.46 13.48 -13.56
CA GLY A 30 25.53 12.60 -13.11
C GLY A 30 25.29 11.92 -11.77
N LEU A 31 24.05 11.95 -11.26
CA LEU A 31 23.67 11.29 -10.01
C LEU A 31 23.28 9.85 -10.28
N ARG A 32 23.55 8.96 -9.31
CA ARG A 32 23.15 7.56 -9.41
C ARG A 32 21.63 7.38 -9.45
N ALA A 33 21.16 6.31 -10.06
CA ALA A 33 19.76 5.92 -9.97
C ALA A 33 19.41 5.45 -8.54
N PRO A 34 18.14 5.59 -8.10
CA PRO A 34 17.67 5.01 -6.85
C PRO A 34 17.83 3.49 -6.83
N GLY A 35 18.20 2.94 -5.67
CA GLY A 35 18.38 1.52 -5.43
C GLY A 35 17.30 0.92 -4.54
N LEU A 36 16.68 -0.20 -4.96
CA LEU A 36 15.71 -0.95 -4.18
C LEU A 36 16.16 -2.41 -4.01
N ALA A 37 16.28 -2.85 -2.77
CA ALA A 37 16.42 -4.25 -2.41
C ALA A 37 15.04 -4.88 -2.18
N VAL A 38 14.74 -5.98 -2.86
CA VAL A 38 13.49 -6.72 -2.73
C VAL A 38 13.79 -8.12 -2.22
N VAL A 39 13.41 -8.37 -0.97
CA VAL A 39 13.64 -9.64 -0.27
C VAL A 39 12.37 -10.46 -0.25
N LEU A 40 12.43 -11.69 -0.73
CA LEU A 40 11.38 -12.71 -0.66
C LEU A 40 11.90 -13.90 0.14
N VAL A 41 11.17 -14.33 1.15
CA VAL A 41 11.50 -15.54 1.92
C VAL A 41 10.43 -16.60 1.67
N GLY A 42 10.87 -17.77 1.19
CA GLY A 42 9.96 -18.85 0.81
C GLY A 42 9.42 -18.71 -0.61
N ALA A 43 8.41 -19.52 -0.93
CA ALA A 43 7.89 -19.68 -2.30
C ALA A 43 6.36 -19.51 -2.37
N ASP A 44 5.76 -18.66 -1.52
CA ASP A 44 4.33 -18.38 -1.61
C ASP A 44 3.97 -17.81 -2.99
N PRO A 45 3.05 -18.45 -3.74
CA PRO A 45 2.75 -18.06 -5.12
C PRO A 45 2.20 -16.64 -5.26
N ALA A 46 1.42 -16.16 -4.28
CA ALA A 46 0.88 -14.82 -4.30
C ALA A 46 2.00 -13.79 -4.11
N SER A 47 2.89 -14.03 -3.15
CA SER A 47 4.06 -13.20 -2.88
C SER A 47 5.00 -13.11 -4.08
N GLN A 48 5.22 -14.22 -4.79
CA GLN A 48 6.04 -14.25 -6.02
C GLN A 48 5.49 -13.35 -7.12
N ILE A 49 4.17 -13.36 -7.35
CA ILE A 49 3.51 -12.51 -8.35
C ILE A 49 3.71 -11.02 -8.00
N TYR A 50 3.51 -10.65 -6.72
CA TYR A 50 3.69 -9.27 -6.25
C TYR A 50 5.14 -8.81 -6.36
N VAL A 51 6.09 -9.62 -5.92
CA VAL A 51 7.53 -9.33 -6.02
C VAL A 51 7.95 -9.15 -7.47
N GLN A 52 7.50 -10.03 -8.38
CA GLN A 52 7.82 -9.91 -9.79
C GLN A 52 7.26 -8.61 -10.40
N SER A 53 6.05 -8.21 -10.04
CA SER A 53 5.46 -6.94 -10.47
C SER A 53 6.29 -5.74 -9.97
N LYS A 54 6.70 -5.76 -8.70
CA LYS A 54 7.54 -4.70 -8.09
C LYS A 54 8.89 -4.59 -8.80
N ARG A 55 9.59 -5.72 -9.03
CA ARG A 55 10.88 -5.76 -9.73
C ARG A 55 10.77 -5.21 -11.16
N ARG A 56 9.77 -5.65 -11.93
CA ARG A 56 9.54 -5.15 -13.30
C ARG A 56 9.27 -3.65 -13.32
N THR A 57 8.53 -3.14 -12.36
CA THR A 57 8.25 -1.70 -12.28
C THR A 57 9.52 -0.92 -11.94
N CYS A 58 10.37 -1.41 -11.03
CA CYS A 58 11.68 -0.82 -10.74
C CYS A 58 12.59 -0.76 -11.97
N GLU A 59 12.67 -1.84 -12.72
CA GLU A 59 13.44 -1.90 -13.98
C GLU A 59 12.88 -0.88 -14.99
N LYS A 60 11.55 -0.84 -15.16
CA LYS A 60 10.87 0.09 -16.08
C LYS A 60 11.21 1.55 -15.78
N VAL A 61 11.25 1.95 -14.50
CA VAL A 61 11.56 3.34 -14.10
C VAL A 61 13.08 3.61 -14.05
N GLY A 62 13.89 2.61 -14.31
CA GLY A 62 15.36 2.74 -14.36
C GLY A 62 16.05 2.75 -13.01
N PHE A 63 15.43 2.16 -11.98
CA PHE A 63 16.05 1.91 -10.67
C PHE A 63 17.08 0.79 -10.72
N ILE A 64 18.02 0.79 -9.79
CA ILE A 64 18.86 -0.37 -9.48
C ILE A 64 18.01 -1.30 -8.59
N SER A 65 17.62 -2.47 -9.14
CA SER A 65 16.83 -3.46 -8.40
C SER A 65 17.71 -4.65 -8.00
N LYS A 66 17.90 -4.87 -6.69
CA LYS A 66 18.58 -6.04 -6.14
C LYS A 66 17.56 -7.04 -5.59
N ALA A 67 17.57 -8.25 -6.09
CA ALA A 67 16.65 -9.32 -5.73
C ALA A 67 17.33 -10.32 -4.79
N TYR A 68 16.65 -10.64 -3.68
CA TYR A 68 17.11 -11.63 -2.70
C TYR A 68 15.98 -12.65 -2.48
N ASP A 69 16.11 -13.80 -3.12
CA ASP A 69 15.16 -14.91 -2.99
C ASP A 69 15.75 -15.94 -2.01
N LEU A 70 15.23 -15.95 -0.78
CA LEU A 70 15.71 -16.77 0.31
C LEU A 70 14.82 -18.02 0.47
N PRO A 71 15.38 -19.17 0.85
CA PRO A 71 14.59 -20.37 1.11
C PRO A 71 13.66 -20.19 2.33
N ALA A 72 12.57 -20.96 2.39
CA ALA A 72 11.64 -20.95 3.53
C ALA A 72 12.29 -21.37 4.86
N THR A 73 13.46 -22.04 4.78
CA THR A 73 14.25 -22.46 5.95
C THR A 73 15.19 -21.37 6.49
N THR A 74 15.17 -20.18 5.89
CA THR A 74 15.99 -19.04 6.36
C THR A 74 15.66 -18.71 7.80
N SER A 75 16.68 -18.64 8.66
CA SER A 75 16.52 -18.26 10.06
C SER A 75 16.31 -16.76 10.23
N GLN A 76 15.83 -16.36 11.41
CA GLN A 76 15.68 -14.95 11.77
C GLN A 76 17.03 -14.23 11.76
N GLU A 77 18.10 -14.89 12.22
CA GLU A 77 19.46 -14.35 12.26
C GLU A 77 20.04 -14.12 10.87
N GLU A 78 19.82 -15.07 9.93
CA GLU A 78 20.27 -14.93 8.54
C GLU A 78 19.54 -13.78 7.84
N LEU A 79 18.23 -13.64 8.06
CA LEU A 79 17.45 -12.53 7.52
C LEU A 79 17.91 -11.19 8.11
N PHE A 80 18.16 -11.13 9.41
CA PHE A 80 18.69 -9.93 10.07
C PHE A 80 20.05 -9.53 9.52
N LYS A 81 20.97 -10.49 9.33
CA LYS A 81 22.28 -10.22 8.75
C LYS A 81 22.15 -9.59 7.36
N LEU A 82 21.29 -10.12 6.50
CA LEU A 82 21.02 -9.54 5.18
C LEU A 82 20.48 -8.11 5.31
N ILE A 83 19.50 -7.88 6.20
CA ILE A 83 18.93 -6.53 6.41
C ILE A 83 20.00 -5.56 6.90
N ASP A 84 20.90 -5.97 7.81
CA ASP A 84 22.01 -5.13 8.29
C ASP A 84 22.97 -4.77 7.15
N GLU A 85 23.34 -5.72 6.30
CA GLU A 85 24.16 -5.46 5.12
C GLU A 85 23.48 -4.46 4.16
N LEU A 86 22.17 -4.60 3.93
CA LEU A 86 21.40 -3.68 3.10
C LEU A 86 21.23 -2.30 3.73
N ASN A 87 21.12 -2.24 5.05
CA ASN A 87 21.07 -0.99 5.80
C ASN A 87 22.35 -0.16 5.59
N GLU A 88 23.52 -0.81 5.50
CA GLU A 88 24.81 -0.14 5.32
C GLU A 88 25.18 0.08 3.83
N ASP A 89 24.52 -0.60 2.89
CA ASP A 89 24.79 -0.45 1.46
C ASP A 89 24.32 0.93 0.95
N GLN A 90 25.30 1.78 0.58
CA GLN A 90 25.06 3.15 0.09
C GLN A 90 24.42 3.16 -1.32
N THR A 91 24.37 2.04 -2.00
CA THR A 91 23.69 1.91 -3.31
C THR A 91 22.21 1.56 -3.18
N ILE A 92 21.74 1.24 -1.97
CA ILE A 92 20.36 0.87 -1.67
C ILE A 92 19.68 2.00 -0.87
N ASP A 93 18.61 2.54 -1.43
CA ASP A 93 17.80 3.60 -0.83
C ASP A 93 16.54 3.06 -0.15
N GLY A 94 16.07 1.90 -0.60
CA GLY A 94 14.90 1.24 -0.05
C GLY A 94 15.11 -0.25 0.16
N ILE A 95 14.56 -0.78 1.24
CA ILE A 95 14.52 -2.21 1.56
C ILE A 95 13.05 -2.61 1.64
N LEU A 96 12.66 -3.61 0.86
CA LEU A 96 11.35 -4.22 0.88
C LEU A 96 11.50 -5.69 1.25
N VAL A 97 10.89 -6.10 2.37
CA VAL A 97 10.71 -7.51 2.71
C VAL A 97 9.27 -7.89 2.46
N GLN A 98 9.05 -8.81 1.53
CA GLN A 98 7.70 -9.20 1.13
C GLN A 98 7.01 -10.04 2.23
N PHE A 99 5.85 -9.58 2.68
CA PHE A 99 4.99 -10.31 3.63
C PHE A 99 3.88 -11.09 2.89
N PRO A 100 3.36 -12.19 3.49
CA PRO A 100 3.74 -12.74 4.80
C PRO A 100 5.08 -13.47 4.78
N LEU A 101 5.73 -13.57 5.95
CA LEU A 101 6.92 -14.40 6.15
C LEU A 101 6.54 -15.84 6.50
N PRO A 102 7.43 -16.83 6.24
CA PRO A 102 7.29 -18.18 6.75
C PRO A 102 7.15 -18.22 8.27
N GLU A 103 6.53 -19.30 8.76
CA GLU A 103 6.42 -19.59 10.20
C GLU A 103 7.81 -19.62 10.85
N GLY A 104 7.92 -19.06 12.05
CA GLY A 104 9.18 -18.95 12.80
C GLY A 104 9.91 -17.62 12.60
N LEU A 105 9.53 -16.78 11.64
CA LEU A 105 10.07 -15.44 11.48
C LEU A 105 9.11 -14.40 12.07
N ASP A 106 9.63 -13.54 12.96
CA ASP A 106 8.86 -12.45 13.55
C ASP A 106 8.84 -11.23 12.63
N GLN A 107 7.68 -10.99 12.02
CA GLN A 107 7.47 -9.86 11.10
C GLN A 107 7.73 -8.52 11.77
N THR A 108 7.38 -8.34 13.05
CA THR A 108 7.57 -7.07 13.76
C THR A 108 9.05 -6.76 13.92
N LEU A 109 9.84 -7.73 14.35
CA LEU A 109 11.27 -7.59 14.50
C LEU A 109 11.97 -7.34 13.15
N VAL A 110 11.48 -7.96 12.07
CA VAL A 110 11.99 -7.70 10.70
C VAL A 110 11.73 -6.26 10.28
N ILE A 111 10.52 -5.74 10.49
CA ILE A 111 10.18 -4.34 10.18
C ILE A 111 11.08 -3.39 10.98
N GLU A 112 11.24 -3.60 12.28
CA GLU A 112 12.04 -2.75 13.16
C GLU A 112 13.55 -2.83 12.86
N ARG A 113 14.03 -3.90 12.20
CA ARG A 113 15.43 -4.04 11.80
C ARG A 113 15.82 -3.16 10.62
N ILE A 114 14.87 -2.81 9.76
CA ILE A 114 15.09 -1.93 8.61
C ILE A 114 15.32 -0.50 9.13
N LYS A 115 16.34 0.20 8.63
CA LYS A 115 16.52 1.63 8.96
C LYS A 115 15.28 2.42 8.53
N PRO A 116 14.68 3.28 9.36
CA PRO A 116 13.49 4.07 9.01
C PRO A 116 13.61 4.85 7.70
N SER A 117 14.82 5.31 7.35
CA SER A 117 15.10 6.01 6.09
C SER A 117 15.10 5.11 4.86
N LYS A 118 15.17 3.79 5.04
CA LYS A 118 15.12 2.76 3.98
C LYS A 118 13.82 1.93 4.01
N ASP A 119 12.92 2.18 4.96
CA ASP A 119 11.61 1.53 5.07
C ASP A 119 10.64 2.12 4.04
N VAL A 120 10.81 1.74 2.79
CA VAL A 120 10.01 2.27 1.67
C VAL A 120 8.60 1.70 1.58
N ASP A 121 8.29 0.62 2.31
CA ASP A 121 6.92 0.15 2.52
C ASP A 121 6.16 1.03 3.55
N GLY A 122 6.90 1.77 4.42
CA GLY A 122 6.34 2.68 5.41
C GLY A 122 5.69 1.99 6.60
N PHE A 123 6.21 0.82 7.02
CA PHE A 123 5.65 0.02 8.12
C PHE A 123 6.40 0.20 9.44
N HIS A 124 7.62 0.76 9.41
CA HIS A 124 8.43 0.95 10.59
C HIS A 124 7.70 1.84 11.61
N PRO A 125 7.70 1.48 12.91
CA PRO A 125 7.02 2.27 13.95
C PRO A 125 7.41 3.75 13.96
N TYR A 126 8.65 4.09 13.63
CA TYR A 126 9.10 5.47 13.47
C TYR A 126 8.30 6.21 12.38
N ASN A 127 8.15 5.63 11.20
CA ASN A 127 7.43 6.24 10.08
C ASN A 127 5.92 6.36 10.36
N VAL A 128 5.33 5.31 10.96
CA VAL A 128 3.92 5.34 11.41
C VAL A 128 3.71 6.38 12.51
N GLY A 129 4.64 6.48 13.47
CA GLY A 129 4.61 7.49 14.53
C GLY A 129 4.67 8.92 13.97
N ARG A 130 5.52 9.16 12.97
CA ARG A 130 5.59 10.45 12.27
C ARG A 130 4.28 10.80 11.55
N LEU A 131 3.64 9.82 10.91
CA LEU A 131 2.33 10.01 10.28
C LEU A 131 1.29 10.41 11.34
N ALA A 132 1.26 9.73 12.48
CA ALA A 132 0.36 10.06 13.59
C ALA A 132 0.60 11.48 14.16
N GLN A 133 1.84 11.96 14.14
CA GLN A 133 2.21 13.30 14.58
C GLN A 133 2.10 14.40 13.49
N ARG A 134 1.56 14.08 12.32
CA ARG A 134 1.38 15.00 11.19
C ARG A 134 2.68 15.53 10.57
N ILE A 135 3.76 14.77 10.69
CA ILE A 135 5.09 15.06 10.11
C ILE A 135 5.59 13.85 9.30
N PRO A 136 4.75 13.28 8.39
CA PRO A 136 5.11 12.07 7.67
C PRO A 136 6.33 12.27 6.77
N LEU A 137 7.10 11.20 6.59
CA LEU A 137 8.17 11.08 5.60
C LEU A 137 7.84 9.94 4.63
N LEU A 138 8.35 8.74 4.88
CA LEU A 138 7.95 7.53 4.15
C LEU A 138 6.61 7.05 4.70
N ARG A 139 5.62 6.93 3.84
CA ARG A 139 4.23 6.61 4.20
C ARG A 139 3.88 5.23 3.71
N SER A 140 3.05 4.49 4.46
CA SER A 140 2.61 3.15 4.05
C SER A 140 2.05 3.15 2.63
N CYS A 141 2.60 2.27 1.77
CA CYS A 141 2.36 2.33 0.33
C CYS A 141 0.89 2.23 -0.05
N THR A 142 0.17 1.24 0.47
CA THR A 142 -1.25 1.03 0.14
C THR A 142 -2.14 2.17 0.65
N PRO A 143 -2.05 2.61 1.92
CA PRO A 143 -2.80 3.75 2.43
C PRO A 143 -2.52 5.05 1.68
N ARG A 144 -1.25 5.38 1.45
CA ARG A 144 -0.91 6.60 0.69
C ARG A 144 -1.41 6.51 -0.75
N GLY A 145 -1.32 5.34 -1.38
CA GLY A 145 -1.87 5.12 -2.72
C GLY A 145 -3.37 5.39 -2.78
N MET A 146 -4.12 4.98 -1.77
CA MET A 146 -5.56 5.26 -1.68
C MET A 146 -5.86 6.75 -1.51
N ILE A 147 -5.10 7.47 -0.71
CA ILE A 147 -5.24 8.95 -0.61
C ILE A 147 -4.97 9.58 -1.99
N THR A 148 -3.94 9.14 -2.71
CA THR A 148 -3.67 9.63 -4.07
C THR A 148 -4.83 9.35 -5.03
N MET A 149 -5.49 8.20 -4.92
CA MET A 149 -6.70 7.89 -5.69
C MET A 149 -7.83 8.88 -5.39
N ILE A 150 -8.07 9.22 -4.12
CA ILE A 150 -9.10 10.20 -3.74
C ILE A 150 -8.70 11.61 -4.20
N GLU A 151 -7.45 12.00 -4.04
CA GLU A 151 -6.92 13.27 -4.54
C GLU A 151 -7.16 13.42 -6.06
N SER A 152 -7.02 12.33 -6.84
CA SER A 152 -7.18 12.33 -8.30
C SER A 152 -8.61 12.60 -8.78
N ILE A 153 -9.60 12.31 -7.97
CA ILE A 153 -11.03 12.57 -8.29
C ILE A 153 -11.50 13.95 -7.80
N GLY A 154 -10.62 14.74 -7.19
CA GLY A 154 -10.88 16.14 -6.82
C GLY A 154 -11.86 16.30 -5.64
N VAL A 155 -12.06 15.28 -4.82
CA VAL A 155 -12.97 15.34 -3.67
C VAL A 155 -12.25 15.90 -2.45
N ASP A 156 -12.81 16.93 -1.82
CA ASP A 156 -12.34 17.44 -0.53
C ASP A 156 -12.75 16.47 0.59
N LEU A 157 -11.76 16.00 1.33
CA LEU A 157 -11.92 15.07 2.46
C LEU A 157 -12.22 15.77 3.79
N LYS A 158 -12.02 17.08 3.89
CA LYS A 158 -12.19 17.82 5.15
C LYS A 158 -13.61 17.69 5.67
N GLY A 159 -13.72 17.27 6.93
CA GLY A 159 -15.00 17.12 7.62
C GLY A 159 -15.80 15.87 7.27
N LYS A 160 -15.37 15.08 6.26
CA LYS A 160 -16.07 13.83 5.91
C LYS A 160 -15.90 12.76 6.98
N HIS A 161 -16.95 11.92 7.13
CA HIS A 161 -16.88 10.74 7.96
C HIS A 161 -16.31 9.56 7.15
N ALA A 162 -15.13 9.10 7.54
CA ALA A 162 -14.46 7.96 6.93
C ALA A 162 -14.54 6.73 7.84
N VAL A 163 -14.90 5.59 7.25
CA VAL A 163 -14.92 4.29 7.95
C VAL A 163 -13.91 3.36 7.31
N VAL A 164 -13.03 2.80 8.13
CA VAL A 164 -12.03 1.80 7.71
C VAL A 164 -12.40 0.44 8.30
N VAL A 165 -12.74 -0.51 7.46
CA VAL A 165 -13.06 -1.89 7.84
C VAL A 165 -11.82 -2.77 7.72
N GLY A 166 -11.18 -3.03 8.85
CA GLY A 166 -9.88 -3.70 8.97
C GLY A 166 -8.90 -2.85 9.78
N ALA A 167 -8.14 -3.46 10.67
CA ALA A 167 -7.23 -2.77 11.60
C ALA A 167 -5.83 -3.42 11.63
N SER A 168 -5.37 -3.91 10.47
CA SER A 168 -4.00 -4.42 10.34
C SER A 168 -2.97 -3.30 10.50
N ASN A 169 -1.75 -3.67 10.94
CA ASN A 169 -0.66 -2.71 11.09
C ASN A 169 -0.16 -2.16 9.74
N ILE A 170 -0.35 -2.91 8.66
CA ILE A 170 0.18 -2.57 7.33
C ILE A 170 -0.82 -1.79 6.46
N VAL A 171 -2.13 -1.86 6.73
CA VAL A 171 -3.17 -1.16 5.94
C VAL A 171 -4.13 -0.38 6.81
N GLY A 172 -4.94 -1.04 7.65
CA GLY A 172 -6.07 -0.38 8.30
C GLY A 172 -5.67 0.73 9.27
N ARG A 173 -4.70 0.49 10.16
CA ARG A 173 -4.19 1.50 11.10
C ARG A 173 -3.54 2.69 10.37
N PRO A 174 -2.59 2.48 9.44
CA PRO A 174 -2.03 3.59 8.66
C PRO A 174 -3.09 4.32 7.83
N MET A 175 -4.08 3.63 7.26
CA MET A 175 -5.15 4.27 6.51
C MET A 175 -6.01 5.20 7.37
N THR A 176 -6.30 4.79 8.61
CA THR A 176 -6.99 5.66 9.58
C THR A 176 -6.20 6.94 9.83
N LEU A 177 -4.88 6.84 10.00
CA LEU A 177 -4.00 8.00 10.19
C LEU A 177 -3.92 8.90 8.94
N GLU A 178 -3.89 8.30 7.76
CA GLU A 178 -3.92 9.03 6.49
C GLU A 178 -5.21 9.84 6.31
N LEU A 179 -6.36 9.23 6.58
CA LEU A 179 -7.65 9.91 6.51
C LEU A 179 -7.80 10.99 7.58
N LEU A 180 -7.28 10.74 8.79
CA LEU A 180 -7.23 11.74 9.85
C LEU A 180 -6.34 12.93 9.44
N LEU A 181 -5.17 12.68 8.85
CA LEU A 181 -4.28 13.71 8.32
C LEU A 181 -4.95 14.53 7.21
N ALA A 182 -5.77 13.88 6.37
CA ALA A 182 -6.55 14.54 5.31
C ALA A 182 -7.77 15.33 5.82
N GLY A 183 -8.03 15.32 7.13
CA GLY A 183 -9.11 16.10 7.76
C GLY A 183 -10.44 15.37 7.94
N CYS A 184 -10.47 14.03 7.78
CA CYS A 184 -11.66 13.22 8.06
C CYS A 184 -11.88 13.02 9.57
N THR A 185 -13.15 12.84 9.94
CA THR A 185 -13.51 12.11 11.17
C THR A 185 -13.44 10.62 10.87
N THR A 186 -12.67 9.84 11.63
CA THR A 186 -12.40 8.45 11.29
C THR A 186 -12.99 7.46 12.29
N THR A 187 -13.59 6.40 11.79
CA THR A 187 -14.01 5.21 12.56
C THR A 187 -13.26 3.99 12.02
N THR A 188 -12.56 3.25 12.90
CA THR A 188 -11.87 2.01 12.52
C THR A 188 -12.60 0.82 13.09
N CYS A 189 -13.07 -0.07 12.21
CA CYS A 189 -13.75 -1.30 12.56
C CYS A 189 -12.78 -2.48 12.51
N HIS A 190 -12.94 -3.42 13.44
CA HIS A 190 -12.10 -4.60 13.57
C HIS A 190 -12.95 -5.82 13.98
N ARG A 191 -12.32 -6.98 14.17
CA ARG A 191 -13.02 -8.26 14.46
C ARG A 191 -13.95 -8.23 15.69
N PHE A 192 -13.77 -7.27 16.60
CA PHE A 192 -14.60 -7.13 17.81
C PHE A 192 -15.63 -6.00 17.68
N THR A 193 -15.70 -5.32 16.54
CA THR A 193 -16.68 -4.25 16.32
C THR A 193 -18.08 -4.85 16.30
N LYS A 194 -18.96 -4.33 17.12
CA LYS A 194 -20.38 -4.67 17.12
C LYS A 194 -21.09 -3.80 16.08
N ASP A 195 -22.15 -4.34 15.49
CA ASP A 195 -23.00 -3.60 14.55
C ASP A 195 -22.23 -2.93 13.42
N LEU A 196 -21.43 -3.73 12.70
CA LEU A 196 -20.58 -3.26 11.60
C LEU A 196 -21.40 -2.53 10.52
N GLU A 197 -22.61 -3.01 10.23
CA GLU A 197 -23.53 -2.39 9.26
C GLU A 197 -23.81 -0.94 9.62
N HIS A 198 -24.11 -0.64 10.88
CA HIS A 198 -24.36 0.72 11.35
C HIS A 198 -23.20 1.67 11.02
N HIS A 199 -21.96 1.23 11.26
CA HIS A 199 -20.77 2.03 10.96
C HIS A 199 -20.60 2.23 9.45
N VAL A 200 -20.77 1.17 8.65
CA VAL A 200 -20.61 1.23 7.18
C VAL A 200 -21.64 2.18 6.56
N ARG A 201 -22.91 2.13 7.02
CA ARG A 201 -23.99 3.00 6.52
C ARG A 201 -23.75 4.50 6.77
N GLN A 202 -22.86 4.86 7.67
CA GLN A 202 -22.51 6.26 7.94
C GLN A 202 -21.36 6.79 7.08
N ALA A 203 -20.61 5.89 6.41
CA ALA A 203 -19.38 6.22 5.72
C ALA A 203 -19.62 7.10 4.48
N GLU A 204 -19.08 8.31 4.46
CA GLU A 204 -18.93 9.10 3.24
C GLU A 204 -17.68 8.66 2.45
N VAL A 205 -16.69 8.14 3.16
CA VAL A 205 -15.53 7.45 2.60
C VAL A 205 -15.42 6.09 3.28
N LEU A 206 -15.55 5.03 2.51
CA LEU A 206 -15.44 3.66 3.00
C LEU A 206 -14.17 3.01 2.44
N VAL A 207 -13.33 2.50 3.34
CA VAL A 207 -12.17 1.68 2.99
C VAL A 207 -12.36 0.29 3.55
N VAL A 208 -12.28 -0.74 2.70
CA VAL A 208 -12.45 -2.13 3.13
C VAL A 208 -11.16 -2.92 2.90
N ALA A 209 -10.59 -3.44 3.99
CA ALA A 209 -9.33 -4.18 4.04
C ALA A 209 -9.43 -5.38 4.99
N ARG A 210 -10.42 -6.27 4.73
CA ARG A 210 -10.74 -7.42 5.58
C ARG A 210 -10.09 -8.71 5.08
N GLY A 211 -9.86 -8.82 3.76
CA GLY A 211 -9.34 -10.03 3.13
C GLY A 211 -10.39 -11.15 3.07
N LYS A 212 -11.65 -10.80 2.81
CA LYS A 212 -12.74 -11.75 2.64
C LYS A 212 -13.66 -11.29 1.53
N ALA A 213 -13.81 -12.14 0.50
CA ALA A 213 -14.62 -11.87 -0.67
C ALA A 213 -16.06 -11.46 -0.33
N ASN A 214 -16.52 -10.36 -0.96
CA ASN A 214 -17.90 -9.84 -0.84
C ASN A 214 -18.37 -9.70 0.63
N PHE A 215 -17.46 -9.30 1.51
CA PHE A 215 -17.74 -9.18 2.94
C PHE A 215 -18.68 -8.03 3.26
N ILE A 216 -18.62 -6.94 2.50
CA ILE A 216 -19.52 -5.79 2.62
C ILE A 216 -20.57 -5.84 1.51
N PRO A 217 -21.86 -6.08 1.86
CA PRO A 217 -22.95 -6.01 0.91
C PRO A 217 -23.17 -4.57 0.39
N GLY A 218 -23.57 -4.42 -0.86
CA GLY A 218 -23.80 -3.10 -1.46
C GLY A 218 -24.95 -2.33 -0.82
N GLU A 219 -25.95 -3.01 -0.26
CA GLU A 219 -27.04 -2.34 0.46
C GLU A 219 -26.59 -1.61 1.74
N TRP A 220 -25.40 -1.90 2.27
CA TRP A 220 -24.83 -1.17 3.41
C TRP A 220 -24.15 0.14 2.99
N ILE A 221 -23.85 0.31 1.70
CA ILE A 221 -23.17 1.50 1.21
C ILE A 221 -24.11 2.72 1.33
N LYS A 222 -23.59 3.79 1.92
CA LYS A 222 -24.26 5.08 1.95
C LYS A 222 -24.37 5.64 0.54
N GLU A 223 -25.53 6.19 0.20
CA GLU A 223 -25.72 6.88 -1.09
C GLU A 223 -24.69 7.99 -1.27
N GLY A 224 -24.03 7.98 -2.43
CA GLY A 224 -23.00 8.98 -2.75
C GLY A 224 -21.63 8.75 -2.11
N ALA A 225 -21.41 7.62 -1.42
CA ALA A 225 -20.12 7.33 -0.78
C ALA A 225 -18.99 7.12 -1.79
N ILE A 226 -17.76 7.36 -1.34
CA ILE A 226 -16.52 6.95 -2.01
C ILE A 226 -16.08 5.60 -1.42
N VAL A 227 -15.94 4.58 -2.25
CA VAL A 227 -15.61 3.22 -1.80
C VAL A 227 -14.25 2.79 -2.36
N LEU A 228 -13.32 2.47 -1.45
CA LEU A 228 -12.01 1.92 -1.78
C LEU A 228 -11.90 0.50 -1.25
N ASP A 229 -11.80 -0.46 -2.16
CA ASP A 229 -11.68 -1.88 -1.86
C ASP A 229 -10.23 -2.34 -2.00
N VAL A 230 -9.63 -2.75 -0.89
CA VAL A 230 -8.25 -3.26 -0.81
C VAL A 230 -8.20 -4.77 -1.00
N GLY A 231 -9.35 -5.45 -0.88
CA GLY A 231 -9.44 -6.90 -0.94
C GLY A 231 -8.90 -7.46 -2.26
N ILE A 232 -8.14 -8.55 -2.17
CA ILE A 232 -7.71 -9.34 -3.33
C ILE A 232 -7.96 -10.80 -2.97
N ASN A 233 -9.13 -11.28 -3.33
CA ASN A 233 -9.56 -12.63 -3.02
C ASN A 233 -9.61 -13.46 -4.31
N ARG A 234 -8.89 -14.58 -4.34
CA ARG A 234 -8.95 -15.53 -5.46
C ARG A 234 -10.08 -16.51 -5.20
N MET A 235 -11.05 -16.52 -6.10
CA MET A 235 -12.18 -17.45 -6.06
C MET A 235 -11.79 -18.83 -6.63
N GLU A 236 -12.61 -19.84 -6.39
CA GLU A 236 -12.38 -21.21 -6.88
C GLU A 236 -12.30 -21.29 -8.41
N ASP A 237 -13.03 -20.44 -9.11
CA ASP A 237 -13.01 -20.31 -10.58
C ASP A 237 -11.77 -19.53 -11.11
N GLY A 238 -10.85 -19.13 -10.22
CA GLY A 238 -9.65 -18.37 -10.54
C GLY A 238 -9.85 -16.87 -10.70
N LYS A 239 -11.08 -16.36 -10.64
CA LYS A 239 -11.35 -14.92 -10.67
C LYS A 239 -10.85 -14.23 -9.41
N ILE A 240 -10.51 -12.96 -9.55
CA ILE A 240 -10.15 -12.08 -8.43
C ILE A 240 -11.33 -11.17 -8.13
N THR A 241 -11.73 -11.11 -6.87
CA THR A 241 -12.75 -10.20 -6.37
C THR A 241 -12.27 -9.44 -5.13
N GLY A 242 -12.93 -8.34 -4.83
CA GLY A 242 -12.68 -7.53 -3.64
C GLY A 242 -13.39 -8.02 -2.38
N ASP A 243 -13.30 -7.21 -1.34
CA ASP A 243 -14.01 -7.41 -0.07
C ASP A 243 -15.43 -6.82 -0.12
N VAL A 244 -15.73 -5.98 -1.09
CA VAL A 244 -17.05 -5.35 -1.31
C VAL A 244 -17.78 -6.07 -2.43
N ASP A 245 -19.08 -6.29 -2.29
CA ASP A 245 -19.94 -6.68 -3.41
C ASP A 245 -20.03 -5.51 -4.40
N PHE A 246 -19.13 -5.56 -5.40
CA PHE A 246 -18.91 -4.48 -6.34
C PHE A 246 -20.18 -4.16 -7.16
N GLU A 247 -20.91 -5.21 -7.60
CA GLU A 247 -22.05 -5.02 -8.49
C GLU A 247 -23.20 -4.26 -7.81
N THR A 248 -23.47 -4.56 -6.55
CA THR A 248 -24.52 -3.87 -5.80
C THR A 248 -24.03 -2.55 -5.20
N ALA A 249 -22.75 -2.45 -4.82
CA ALA A 249 -22.17 -1.23 -4.27
C ALA A 249 -22.10 -0.09 -5.30
N LYS A 250 -21.79 -0.40 -6.57
CA LYS A 250 -21.72 0.62 -7.64
C LYS A 250 -23.05 1.31 -7.93
N GLU A 251 -24.17 0.75 -7.50
CA GLU A 251 -25.48 1.37 -7.68
C GLU A 251 -25.71 2.52 -6.72
N LYS A 252 -24.99 2.54 -5.57
CA LYS A 252 -25.14 3.52 -4.49
C LYS A 252 -23.95 4.47 -4.36
N ALA A 253 -22.75 3.99 -4.55
CA ALA A 253 -21.56 4.80 -4.43
C ALA A 253 -21.52 5.91 -5.49
N ALA A 254 -20.92 7.06 -5.18
CA ALA A 254 -20.54 8.04 -6.20
C ALA A 254 -19.25 7.61 -6.92
N TRP A 255 -18.32 7.04 -6.17
CA TRP A 255 -17.02 6.57 -6.68
C TRP A 255 -16.67 5.22 -6.08
N ILE A 256 -16.13 4.32 -6.88
CA ILE A 256 -15.70 3.00 -6.41
C ILE A 256 -14.42 2.54 -7.11
N SER A 257 -13.50 1.94 -6.36
CA SER A 257 -12.32 1.29 -6.94
C SER A 257 -12.66 -0.13 -7.42
N PRO A 258 -12.25 -0.55 -8.62
CA PRO A 258 -12.45 -1.91 -9.09
C PRO A 258 -11.41 -2.86 -8.48
N VAL A 259 -11.76 -4.15 -8.40
CA VAL A 259 -10.83 -5.23 -8.10
C VAL A 259 -10.94 -6.30 -9.20
N PRO A 260 -9.87 -6.56 -9.96
CA PRO A 260 -8.54 -5.93 -9.94
C PRO A 260 -8.50 -4.55 -10.63
N GLY A 261 -7.41 -3.81 -10.42
CA GLY A 261 -7.13 -2.57 -11.16
C GLY A 261 -7.35 -1.27 -10.39
N GLY A 262 -7.85 -1.36 -9.14
CA GLY A 262 -7.96 -0.23 -8.20
C GLY A 262 -6.71 -0.04 -7.34
N VAL A 263 -6.78 -0.46 -6.09
CA VAL A 263 -5.74 -0.19 -5.07
C VAL A 263 -4.42 -0.91 -5.33
N GLY A 264 -4.43 -2.15 -5.85
CA GLY A 264 -3.20 -2.94 -6.05
C GLY A 264 -2.11 -2.24 -6.85
N PRO A 265 -2.38 -1.71 -8.07
CA PRO A 265 -1.38 -0.96 -8.84
C PRO A 265 -0.81 0.25 -8.10
N MET A 266 -1.60 0.92 -7.26
CA MET A 266 -1.18 2.09 -6.49
C MET A 266 -0.14 1.76 -5.43
N THR A 267 -0.20 0.56 -4.84
CA THR A 267 0.81 0.10 -3.87
C THR A 267 2.21 0.08 -4.51
N VAL A 268 2.32 -0.43 -5.73
CA VAL A 268 3.59 -0.48 -6.46
C VAL A 268 4.05 0.92 -6.88
N ALA A 269 3.13 1.76 -7.36
CA ALA A 269 3.44 3.13 -7.73
C ALA A 269 3.92 3.96 -6.53
N THR A 270 3.32 3.80 -5.37
CA THR A 270 3.76 4.47 -4.14
C THR A 270 5.12 3.96 -3.66
N LEU A 271 5.39 2.66 -3.80
CA LEU A 271 6.70 2.09 -3.45
C LEU A 271 7.85 2.74 -4.23
N ILE A 272 7.71 2.91 -5.55
CA ILE A 272 8.73 3.59 -6.35
C ILE A 272 8.84 5.08 -6.01
N GLN A 273 7.74 5.75 -5.66
CA GLN A 273 7.80 7.13 -5.15
C GLN A 273 8.56 7.20 -3.81
N ASN A 274 8.25 6.34 -2.85
CA ASN A 274 8.95 6.29 -1.57
C ASN A 274 10.45 6.01 -1.75
N THR A 275 10.82 5.10 -2.67
CA THR A 275 12.23 4.81 -2.97
C THR A 275 12.95 6.04 -3.56
N LEU A 276 12.29 6.77 -4.47
CA LEU A 276 12.83 8.01 -5.01
C LEU A 276 12.97 9.11 -3.94
N ILE A 277 12.00 9.25 -3.04
CA ILE A 277 12.04 10.16 -1.90
C ILE A 277 13.20 9.80 -0.98
N ALA A 278 13.34 8.52 -0.61
CA ALA A 278 14.44 8.05 0.23
C ALA A 278 15.81 8.35 -0.38
N CYS A 279 15.97 8.13 -1.69
CA CYS A 279 17.18 8.47 -2.43
C CYS A 279 17.49 9.97 -2.40
N ASN A 280 16.48 10.83 -2.59
CA ASN A 280 16.68 12.27 -2.67
C ASN A 280 16.94 12.94 -1.32
N GLU A 281 16.23 12.48 -0.28
CA GLU A 281 16.22 13.14 1.04
C GLU A 281 17.30 12.62 1.99
N TYR A 282 17.70 11.36 1.85
CA TYR A 282 18.57 10.70 2.83
C TYR A 282 19.88 10.19 2.27
N HIS A 283 20.00 9.99 0.94
CA HIS A 283 21.14 9.26 0.38
C HIS A 283 21.69 9.93 -0.90
N SER A 284 21.39 11.21 -1.10
CA SER A 284 21.89 12.00 -2.25
C SER A 284 23.35 12.38 -2.10
#